data_7e4ca9029d7757c7d502e9d92d5d9dbe
#
_entry.id   7e4ca9029d7757c7d502e9d92d5d9dbe
#
_cell.length_a   1.000
_cell.length_b   1.000
_cell.length_c   1.000
_cell.angle_alpha   90.00
_cell.angle_beta   90.00
_cell.angle_gamma   90.00
#
_symmetry.space_group_name_H-M   'P 1'
#
loop_
_entity.id
_entity.type
_entity.pdbx_description
1 polymer ?
#
loop_
_entity_poly.entity_id
_entity_poly.type
_entity_poly.pdbx_seq_one_letter_code
_entity_poly.pdbx_strand_id
1 'polypeptide(L)'
;MKNYNKSKEKGKNSFKMKSNSSIKTETFLFGIIGIIAVLIDTCSYLFLFYLTGSINLSKFVSFTMGAVFSYYGNKNITFNVKAKKLTPVYFSIVYSISLGLNIFANSFSLYLFNNKETFSILISFFIATLISALFNFIMMKFFVFKKK
;
A
#
# COMPACT_ATOMS: atom_id res chain seq x y z
N MET A 1 -28.14 -43.42 -20.25
CA MET A 1 -26.84 -43.00 -19.67
C MET A 1 -26.27 -41.73 -20.31
N LYS A 2 -27.06 -40.68 -20.60
CA LYS A 2 -26.58 -39.43 -21.26
C LYS A 2 -26.82 -38.14 -20.46
N ASN A 3 -27.39 -38.20 -19.25
CA ASN A 3 -27.72 -37.02 -18.48
C ASN A 3 -26.82 -36.73 -17.25
N TYR A 4 -25.79 -37.56 -17.00
CA TYR A 4 -24.94 -37.40 -15.81
C TYR A 4 -23.70 -36.50 -16.02
N ASN A 5 -23.37 -36.18 -17.28
CA ASN A 5 -22.19 -35.35 -17.60
C ASN A 5 -22.48 -33.84 -17.75
N LYS A 6 -23.74 -33.44 -17.84
CA LYS A 6 -24.11 -32.02 -18.04
C LYS A 6 -24.13 -31.19 -16.76
N SER A 7 -24.19 -31.85 -15.59
CA SER A 7 -24.16 -31.14 -14.29
C SER A 7 -22.75 -30.83 -13.75
N LYS A 8 -21.72 -31.55 -14.20
CA LYS A 8 -20.33 -31.30 -13.80
C LYS A 8 -19.63 -30.17 -14.58
N GLU A 9 -20.12 -29.83 -15.77
CA GLU A 9 -19.55 -28.70 -16.55
C GLU A 9 -20.09 -27.33 -16.09
N LYS A 10 -21.31 -27.28 -15.52
CA LYS A 10 -21.86 -26.02 -14.99
C LYS A 10 -21.21 -25.52 -13.70
N GLY A 11 -20.54 -26.40 -12.94
CA GLY A 11 -19.84 -26.05 -11.70
C GLY A 11 -18.44 -25.51 -11.88
N LYS A 12 -17.82 -25.63 -13.06
CA LYS A 12 -16.43 -25.18 -13.34
C LYS A 12 -16.34 -23.78 -13.96
N ASN A 13 -17.45 -23.20 -14.39
CA ASN A 13 -17.44 -21.90 -15.09
C ASN A 13 -17.74 -20.69 -14.20
N SER A 14 -17.85 -20.84 -12.88
CA SER A 14 -18.30 -19.74 -12.02
C SER A 14 -17.20 -19.09 -11.18
N PHE A 15 -15.91 -19.19 -11.53
CA PHE A 15 -14.89 -18.36 -10.86
C PHE A 15 -13.68 -18.06 -11.76
N LYS A 16 -13.93 -17.64 -12.99
CA LYS A 16 -12.96 -16.89 -13.78
C LYS A 16 -13.41 -15.43 -13.86
N MET A 17 -13.43 -14.73 -12.73
CA MET A 17 -13.33 -13.29 -12.76
C MET A 17 -11.94 -12.95 -13.28
N LYS A 18 -11.83 -12.81 -14.60
CA LYS A 18 -10.72 -12.15 -15.28
C LYS A 18 -10.87 -10.67 -14.96
N SER A 19 -10.46 -10.27 -13.74
CA SER A 19 -10.40 -8.88 -13.35
C SER A 19 -9.28 -8.20 -14.13
N ASN A 20 -9.58 -7.76 -15.34
CA ASN A 20 -8.91 -6.61 -15.93
C ASN A 20 -9.40 -5.38 -15.17
N SER A 21 -9.00 -5.24 -13.91
CA SER A 21 -9.27 -4.00 -13.18
C SER A 21 -8.60 -2.85 -13.95
N SER A 22 -9.40 -1.84 -14.27
CA SER A 22 -8.89 -0.62 -14.91
C SER A 22 -7.81 -0.01 -14.00
N ILE A 23 -6.81 0.66 -14.60
CA ILE A 23 -5.80 1.42 -13.84
C ILE A 23 -6.47 2.35 -12.82
N LYS A 24 -7.58 3.00 -13.19
CA LYS A 24 -8.35 3.87 -12.29
C LYS A 24 -8.84 3.14 -11.03
N THR A 25 -9.36 1.92 -11.19
CA THR A 25 -9.82 1.09 -10.07
C THR A 25 -8.65 0.66 -9.18
N GLU A 26 -7.52 0.25 -9.77
CA GLU A 26 -6.33 -0.13 -9.00
C GLU A 26 -5.77 1.06 -8.22
N THR A 27 -5.70 2.26 -8.82
CA THR A 27 -5.25 3.49 -8.14
C THR A 27 -6.17 3.86 -6.98
N PHE A 28 -7.47 3.79 -7.19
CA PHE A 28 -8.46 4.08 -6.15
C PHE A 28 -8.36 3.10 -4.97
N LEU A 29 -8.31 1.79 -5.25
CA LEU A 29 -8.16 0.75 -4.23
C LEU A 29 -6.82 0.89 -3.49
N PHE A 30 -5.74 1.21 -4.20
CA PHE A 30 -4.43 1.47 -3.59
C PHE A 30 -4.49 2.62 -2.59
N GLY A 31 -5.16 3.71 -2.95
CA GLY A 31 -5.39 4.85 -2.06
C GLY A 31 -6.19 4.47 -0.81
N ILE A 32 -7.29 3.73 -0.96
CA ILE A 32 -8.10 3.25 0.18
C ILE A 32 -7.27 2.35 1.11
N ILE A 33 -6.55 1.38 0.56
CA ILE A 33 -5.69 0.49 1.36
C ILE A 33 -4.62 1.29 2.10
N GLY A 34 -4.03 2.30 1.46
CA GLY A 34 -3.06 3.20 2.10
C GLY A 34 -3.65 3.97 3.27
N ILE A 35 -4.84 4.56 3.11
CA ILE A 35 -5.53 5.28 4.19
C ILE A 35 -5.84 4.34 5.37
N ILE A 36 -6.37 3.15 5.10
CA ILE A 36 -6.67 2.18 6.16
C ILE A 36 -5.39 1.73 6.87
N ALA A 37 -4.28 1.53 6.14
CA ALA A 37 -2.99 1.17 6.73
C ALA A 37 -2.48 2.26 7.70
N VAL A 38 -2.63 3.54 7.32
CA VAL A 38 -2.27 4.67 8.20
C VAL A 38 -3.17 4.73 9.44
N LEU A 39 -4.47 4.46 9.30
CA LEU A 39 -5.38 4.39 10.46
C LEU A 39 -5.00 3.25 11.40
N ILE A 40 -4.65 2.07 10.87
CA ILE A 40 -4.18 0.94 11.67
C ILE A 40 -2.88 1.30 12.40
N ASP A 41 -1.89 1.90 11.70
CA ASP A 41 -0.64 2.35 12.32
C ASP A 41 -0.94 3.34 13.47
N THR A 42 -1.74 4.37 13.22
CA THR A 42 -2.04 5.41 14.20
C THR A 42 -2.80 4.86 15.41
N CYS A 43 -3.86 4.10 15.20
CA CYS A 43 -4.63 3.52 16.31
C CYS A 43 -3.79 2.55 17.15
N SER A 44 -3.01 1.68 16.47
CA SER A 44 -2.12 0.74 17.15
C SER A 44 -1.01 1.46 17.92
N TYR A 45 -0.45 2.54 17.35
CA TYR A 45 0.56 3.36 18.02
C TYR A 45 0.03 3.95 19.33
N LEU A 46 -1.14 4.61 19.28
CA LEU A 46 -1.72 5.24 20.46
C LEU A 46 -2.04 4.20 21.55
N PHE A 47 -2.61 3.07 21.15
CA PHE A 47 -2.92 1.96 22.07
C PHE A 47 -1.66 1.38 22.73
N LEU A 48 -0.65 1.06 21.93
CA LEU A 48 0.61 0.50 22.44
C LEU A 48 1.38 1.50 23.29
N PHE A 49 1.38 2.79 22.91
CA PHE A 49 2.01 3.84 23.71
C PHE A 49 1.34 3.98 25.09
N TYR A 50 0.02 3.94 25.13
CA TYR A 50 -0.72 3.93 26.38
C TYR A 50 -0.36 2.75 27.28
N LEU A 51 -0.15 1.55 26.70
CA LEU A 51 0.19 0.33 27.48
C LEU A 51 1.65 0.29 27.91
N THR A 52 2.58 0.71 27.06
CA THR A 52 4.03 0.47 27.27
C THR A 52 4.81 1.71 27.70
N GLY A 53 4.28 2.91 27.47
CA GLY A 53 5.00 4.17 27.65
C GLY A 53 6.20 4.37 26.69
N SER A 54 6.50 3.38 25.84
CA SER A 54 7.68 3.40 24.96
C SER A 54 7.33 3.88 23.57
N ILE A 55 7.79 5.09 23.19
CA ILE A 55 7.57 5.67 21.86
C ILE A 55 8.14 4.78 20.75
N ASN A 56 9.38 4.31 20.90
CA ASN A 56 10.08 3.56 19.87
C ASN A 56 9.46 2.19 19.64
N LEU A 57 9.14 1.46 20.71
CA LEU A 57 8.52 0.14 20.62
C LEU A 57 7.12 0.25 20.00
N SER A 58 6.31 1.19 20.48
CA SER A 58 4.96 1.43 19.95
C SER A 58 5.01 1.77 18.47
N LYS A 59 5.94 2.65 18.05
CA LYS A 59 6.08 3.02 16.63
C LYS A 59 6.56 1.87 15.76
N PHE A 60 7.50 1.06 16.21
CA PHE A 60 7.99 -0.09 15.47
C PHE A 60 6.87 -1.12 15.22
N VAL A 61 6.12 -1.46 16.27
CA VAL A 61 5.05 -2.47 16.17
C VAL A 61 3.88 -1.94 15.33
N SER A 62 3.41 -0.71 15.57
CA SER A 62 2.28 -0.13 14.85
C SER A 62 2.59 0.04 13.36
N PHE A 63 3.77 0.55 13.02
CA PHE A 63 4.22 0.66 11.63
C PHE A 63 4.26 -0.72 10.93
N THR A 64 4.77 -1.74 11.63
CA THR A 64 4.80 -3.11 11.10
C THR A 64 3.39 -3.63 10.83
N MET A 65 2.42 -3.38 11.72
CA MET A 65 1.02 -3.77 11.51
C MET A 65 0.42 -3.07 10.29
N GLY A 66 0.61 -1.77 10.14
CA GLY A 66 0.18 -1.00 8.97
C GLY A 66 0.80 -1.51 7.67
N ALA A 67 2.10 -1.79 7.68
CA ALA A 67 2.82 -2.32 6.51
C ALA A 67 2.35 -3.73 6.12
N VAL A 68 2.12 -4.62 7.08
CA VAL A 68 1.57 -5.97 6.85
C VAL A 68 0.17 -5.88 6.26
N PHE A 69 -0.70 -5.03 6.81
CA PHE A 69 -2.02 -4.79 6.25
C PHE A 69 -1.94 -4.25 4.81
N SER A 70 -1.09 -3.25 4.57
CA SER A 70 -0.87 -2.68 3.23
C SER A 70 -0.38 -3.73 2.23
N TYR A 71 0.54 -4.61 2.63
CA TYR A 71 1.01 -5.70 1.78
C TYR A 71 -0.13 -6.64 1.35
N TYR A 72 -0.88 -7.17 2.30
CA TYR A 72 -1.96 -8.11 2.00
C TYR A 72 -3.13 -7.44 1.28
N GLY A 73 -3.48 -6.22 1.64
CA GLY A 73 -4.52 -5.42 0.99
C GLY A 73 -4.18 -5.16 -0.47
N ASN A 74 -2.98 -4.68 -0.75
CA ASN A 74 -2.54 -4.41 -2.11
C ASN A 74 -2.40 -5.70 -2.93
N LYS A 75 -1.83 -6.75 -2.35
CA LYS A 75 -1.71 -8.05 -3.02
C LYS A 75 -3.06 -8.64 -3.43
N ASN A 76 -4.02 -8.68 -2.50
CA ASN A 76 -5.25 -9.44 -2.67
C ASN A 76 -6.40 -8.60 -3.27
N ILE A 77 -6.48 -7.31 -2.90
CA ILE A 77 -7.59 -6.42 -3.27
C ILE A 77 -7.19 -5.54 -4.46
N THR A 78 -6.10 -4.78 -4.33
CA THR A 78 -5.70 -3.81 -5.36
C THR A 78 -5.25 -4.51 -6.65
N PHE A 79 -4.27 -5.40 -6.54
CA PHE A 79 -3.66 -6.02 -7.71
C PHE A 79 -4.16 -7.44 -7.99
N ASN A 80 -4.75 -8.10 -7.00
CA ASN A 80 -5.31 -9.46 -7.07
C ASN A 80 -4.34 -10.46 -7.71
N VAL A 81 -3.16 -10.63 -7.12
CA VAL A 81 -2.08 -11.45 -7.65
C VAL A 81 -1.63 -12.53 -6.67
N LYS A 82 -1.15 -13.67 -7.22
CA LYS A 82 -0.46 -14.69 -6.43
C LYS A 82 0.97 -14.23 -6.17
N ALA A 83 1.30 -13.94 -4.90
CA ALA A 83 2.65 -13.56 -4.51
C ALA A 83 3.64 -14.72 -4.66
N LYS A 84 4.86 -14.40 -5.12
CA LYS A 84 6.00 -15.31 -5.11
C LYS A 84 6.70 -15.23 -3.75
N LYS A 85 7.61 -16.17 -3.44
CA LYS A 85 8.36 -16.22 -2.18
C LYS A 85 9.09 -14.92 -1.84
N LEU A 86 9.64 -14.23 -2.84
CA LEU A 86 10.39 -12.97 -2.66
C LEU A 86 9.52 -11.70 -2.73
N THR A 87 8.21 -11.81 -2.97
CA THR A 87 7.34 -10.64 -3.09
C THR A 87 7.33 -9.75 -1.83
N PRO A 88 7.34 -10.28 -0.59
CA PRO A 88 7.44 -9.43 0.61
C PRO A 88 8.74 -8.64 0.69
N VAL A 89 9.85 -9.24 0.26
CA VAL A 89 11.17 -8.57 0.25
C VAL A 89 11.16 -7.39 -0.74
N TYR A 90 10.70 -7.60 -1.97
CA TYR A 90 10.57 -6.51 -2.94
C TYR A 90 9.60 -5.42 -2.46
N PHE A 91 8.52 -5.79 -1.80
CA PHE A 91 7.60 -4.84 -1.17
C PHE A 91 8.33 -3.96 -0.14
N SER A 92 9.08 -4.56 0.78
CA SER A 92 9.83 -3.84 1.81
C SER A 92 10.88 -2.90 1.21
N ILE A 93 11.61 -3.34 0.18
CA ILE A 93 12.60 -2.50 -0.52
C ILE A 93 11.92 -1.28 -1.14
N VAL A 94 10.82 -1.48 -1.87
CA VAL A 94 10.06 -0.38 -2.51
C VAL A 94 9.55 0.61 -1.47
N TYR A 95 9.01 0.12 -0.34
CA TYR A 95 8.55 0.98 0.75
C TYR A 95 9.68 1.81 1.36
N SER A 96 10.87 1.21 1.56
CA SER A 96 12.03 1.92 2.09
C SER A 96 12.53 3.02 1.14
N ILE A 97 12.59 2.73 -0.16
CA ILE A 97 12.95 3.72 -1.18
C ILE A 97 11.92 4.85 -1.23
N SER A 98 10.62 4.50 -1.17
CA SER A 98 9.54 5.48 -1.16
C SER A 98 9.60 6.41 0.06
N LEU A 99 9.97 5.89 1.23
CA LEU A 99 10.19 6.70 2.43
C LEU A 99 11.34 7.70 2.23
N GLY A 100 12.47 7.23 1.69
CA GLY A 100 13.60 8.11 1.35
C GLY A 100 13.21 9.20 0.36
N LEU A 101 12.44 8.84 -0.69
CA LEU A 101 11.93 9.79 -1.68
C LEU A 101 10.98 10.83 -1.05
N ASN A 102 10.11 10.39 -0.13
CA ASN A 102 9.19 11.28 0.59
C ASN A 102 9.97 12.31 1.43
N ILE A 103 10.95 11.85 2.21
CA ILE A 103 11.78 12.74 3.04
C ILE A 103 12.55 13.74 2.16
N PHE A 104 13.16 13.27 1.08
CA PHE A 104 13.89 14.12 0.14
C PHE A 104 12.97 15.17 -0.50
N ALA A 105 11.83 14.76 -1.03
CA ALA A 105 10.87 15.66 -1.69
C ALA A 105 10.30 16.70 -0.71
N ASN A 106 10.03 16.32 0.54
CA ASN A 106 9.57 17.25 1.58
C ASN A 106 10.64 18.30 1.90
N SER A 107 11.87 17.86 2.15
CA SER A 107 12.99 18.75 2.46
C SER A 107 13.33 19.69 1.30
N PHE A 108 13.32 19.17 0.08
CA PHE A 108 13.56 19.95 -1.15
C PHE A 108 12.46 20.99 -1.38
N SER A 109 11.18 20.63 -1.19
CA SER A 109 10.07 21.57 -1.31
C SER A 109 10.15 22.69 -0.27
N LEU A 110 10.49 22.36 0.99
CA LEU A 110 10.69 23.37 2.04
C LEU A 110 11.86 24.30 1.72
N TYR A 111 12.94 23.80 1.14
CA TYR A 111 14.06 24.60 0.68
C TYR A 111 13.63 25.59 -0.40
N LEU A 112 12.84 25.15 -1.39
CA LEU A 112 12.36 26.01 -2.48
C LEU A 112 11.41 27.11 -2.00
N PHE A 113 10.56 26.85 -1.01
CA PHE A 113 9.67 27.87 -0.46
C PHE A 113 10.40 28.92 0.37
N ASN A 114 11.64 28.64 0.78
CA ASN A 114 12.51 29.54 1.57
C ASN A 114 11.83 30.15 2.81
N ASN A 115 10.78 29.50 3.30
CA ASN A 115 10.04 29.96 4.46
C ASN A 115 9.50 28.74 5.25
N LYS A 116 9.39 28.90 6.58
CA LYS A 116 8.89 27.87 7.50
C LYS A 116 7.47 28.18 8.02
N GLU A 117 6.71 28.93 7.27
CA GLU A 117 5.31 29.15 7.61
C GLU A 117 4.52 27.83 7.53
N THR A 118 3.49 27.73 8.36
CA THR A 118 2.63 26.55 8.43
C THR A 118 2.10 26.13 7.05
N PHE A 119 1.75 27.09 6.20
CA PHE A 119 1.27 26.83 4.85
C PHE A 119 2.30 26.16 3.95
N SER A 120 3.55 26.63 3.98
CA SER A 120 4.66 26.03 3.22
C SER A 120 5.00 24.62 3.70
N ILE A 121 4.91 24.37 5.02
CA ILE A 121 5.09 23.03 5.59
C ILE A 121 4.00 22.08 5.10
N LEU A 122 2.75 22.48 5.11
CA LEU A 122 1.62 21.67 4.63
C LEU A 122 1.74 21.35 3.14
N ILE A 123 2.04 22.36 2.30
CA ILE A 123 2.22 22.13 0.86
C ILE A 123 3.37 21.17 0.58
N SER A 124 4.51 21.36 1.25
CA SER A 124 5.66 20.47 1.10
C SER A 124 5.34 19.03 1.51
N PHE A 125 4.59 18.84 2.57
CA PHE A 125 4.09 17.53 3.01
C PHE A 125 3.19 16.88 1.94
N PHE A 126 2.25 17.63 1.37
CA PHE A 126 1.35 17.11 0.34
C PHE A 126 2.11 16.74 -0.94
N ILE A 127 3.05 17.59 -1.41
CA ILE A 127 3.89 17.31 -2.57
C ILE A 127 4.69 16.03 -2.35
N ALA A 128 5.37 15.89 -1.22
CA ALA A 128 6.16 14.73 -0.88
C ALA A 128 5.32 13.45 -0.82
N THR A 129 4.13 13.55 -0.21
CA THR A 129 3.19 12.43 -0.10
C THR A 129 2.69 11.98 -1.48
N LEU A 130 2.33 12.91 -2.36
CA LEU A 130 1.89 12.60 -3.73
C LEU A 130 3.01 11.92 -4.53
N ILE A 131 4.23 12.46 -4.48
CA ILE A 131 5.38 11.89 -5.20
C ILE A 131 5.66 10.47 -4.73
N SER A 132 5.73 10.24 -3.41
CA SER A 132 6.00 8.93 -2.85
C SER A 132 4.86 7.94 -3.09
N ALA A 133 3.59 8.37 -3.04
CA ALA A 133 2.44 7.54 -3.33
C ALA A 133 2.40 7.10 -4.80
N LEU A 134 2.68 8.01 -5.73
CA LEU A 134 2.78 7.69 -7.17
C LEU A 134 3.92 6.70 -7.43
N PHE A 135 5.09 6.94 -6.87
CA PHE A 135 6.22 6.02 -6.96
C PHE A 135 5.85 4.64 -6.43
N ASN A 136 5.28 4.57 -5.23
CA ASN A 136 4.81 3.32 -4.63
C ASN A 136 3.82 2.58 -5.53
N PHE A 137 2.81 3.27 -6.03
CA PHE A 137 1.82 2.66 -6.91
C PHE A 137 2.45 2.05 -8.17
N ILE A 138 3.33 2.79 -8.85
CA ILE A 138 4.01 2.36 -10.06
C ILE A 138 4.89 1.13 -9.77
N MET A 139 5.72 1.20 -8.73
CA MET A 139 6.63 0.11 -8.36
C MET A 139 5.86 -1.13 -7.88
N MET A 140 4.80 -0.95 -7.08
CA MET A 140 3.96 -2.08 -6.67
C MET A 140 3.30 -2.75 -7.86
N LYS A 141 2.76 -1.99 -8.80
CA LYS A 141 2.07 -2.52 -9.98
C LYS A 141 3.00 -3.26 -10.93
N PHE A 142 4.13 -2.66 -11.29
CA PHE A 142 4.98 -3.16 -12.38
C PHE A 142 6.11 -4.07 -11.92
N PHE A 143 6.55 -3.97 -10.65
CA PHE A 143 7.67 -4.76 -10.13
C PHE A 143 7.26 -5.75 -9.06
N VAL A 144 6.54 -5.31 -8.02
CA VAL A 144 6.22 -6.16 -6.86
C VAL A 144 5.10 -7.14 -7.18
N PHE A 145 3.97 -6.63 -7.72
CA PHE A 145 2.75 -7.39 -7.98
C PHE A 145 2.48 -7.57 -9.48
N LYS A 146 3.53 -7.67 -10.29
CA LYS A 146 3.43 -7.86 -11.74
C LYS A 146 2.54 -9.06 -12.08
N LYS A 147 1.44 -8.81 -12.76
CA LYS A 147 0.60 -9.84 -13.39
C LYS A 147 1.39 -10.48 -14.54
N LYS A 148 1.45 -11.83 -14.57
CA LYS A 148 1.98 -12.59 -15.71
C LYS A 148 0.88 -12.79 -16.75
#